data_8d6eff2ce3055a0eb431a88067a206a2
#
_entry.id   8d6eff2ce3055a0eb431a88067a206a2
#
_cell.length_a   1.000
_cell.length_b   1.000
_cell.length_c   1.000
_cell.angle_alpha   90.00
_cell.angle_beta   90.00
_cell.angle_gamma   90.00
#
_symmetry.space_group_name_H-M   'P 1'
#
loop_
_entity.id
_entity.type
_entity.pdbx_description
1 polymer ?
#
loop_
_entity_poly.entity_id
_entity_poly.type
_entity_poly.pdbx_seq_one_letter_code
_entity_poly.pdbx_strand_id
1 'polypeptide(L)'
;MRRIFFDYLYKLMGKNKDIYIIFVGLGYPRYKEFKKKFSTRTINTEAAEQTALDIAVGLSMSGKIVFTYTITPFYWRAAETIRNYISHEQIPVIMCGAGRDNDYSKEDGYSHDATDIQSLMAIKGIPCFFPDTKQELRKKMRELIKKTIPSFLSLRR
;
A
#
# COMPACT_ATOMS: atom_id res chain seq x y z
N MET A 1 10.06 -6.22 -7.45
CA MET A 1 9.04 -5.21 -7.81
C MET A 1 9.07 -3.97 -6.91
N ARG A 2 9.36 -4.09 -5.62
CA ARG A 2 9.37 -2.98 -4.64
C ARG A 2 10.20 -1.77 -5.08
N ARG A 3 11.43 -1.97 -5.56
CA ARG A 3 12.28 -0.85 -6.05
C ARG A 3 11.60 -0.07 -7.17
N ILE A 4 11.02 -0.77 -8.14
CA ILE A 4 10.33 -0.14 -9.29
C ILE A 4 9.11 0.67 -8.83
N PHE A 5 8.34 0.13 -7.85
CA PHE A 5 7.23 0.82 -7.23
C PHE A 5 7.66 2.17 -6.63
N PHE A 6 8.67 2.16 -5.76
CA PHE A 6 9.13 3.39 -5.12
C PHE A 6 9.73 4.40 -6.11
N ASP A 7 10.55 3.95 -7.07
CA ASP A 7 11.11 4.83 -8.10
C ASP A 7 10.01 5.53 -8.89
N TYR A 8 8.93 4.82 -9.16
CA TYR A 8 7.82 5.38 -9.91
C TYR A 8 6.90 6.24 -9.05
N LEU A 9 6.60 5.83 -7.81
CA LEU A 9 5.83 6.64 -6.87
C LEU A 9 6.51 7.98 -6.57
N TYR A 10 7.83 7.97 -6.40
CA TYR A 10 8.61 9.20 -6.21
C TYR A 10 8.43 10.20 -7.36
N LYS A 11 8.41 9.70 -8.60
CA LYS A 11 8.14 10.53 -9.79
C LYS A 11 6.71 11.05 -9.81
N LEU A 12 5.74 10.23 -9.43
CA LEU A 12 4.33 10.62 -9.38
C LEU A 12 4.09 11.69 -8.31
N MET A 13 4.64 11.52 -7.11
CA MET A 13 4.56 12.50 -6.02
C MET A 13 5.23 13.84 -6.37
N GLY A 14 6.27 13.82 -7.22
CA GLY A 14 6.88 15.04 -7.75
C GLY A 14 5.98 15.82 -8.71
N LYS A 15 5.03 15.15 -9.37
CA LYS A 15 4.12 15.73 -10.35
C LYS A 15 2.73 16.04 -9.79
N ASN A 16 2.32 15.34 -8.75
CA ASN A 16 1.02 15.51 -8.12
C ASN A 16 1.18 15.72 -6.61
N LYS A 17 0.73 16.87 -6.11
CA LYS A 17 0.83 17.27 -4.71
C LYS A 17 -0.21 16.58 -3.81
N ASP A 18 -1.21 15.94 -4.37
CA ASP A 18 -2.25 15.22 -3.60
C ASP A 18 -1.89 13.77 -3.30
N ILE A 19 -0.76 13.28 -3.78
CA ILE A 19 -0.30 11.92 -3.51
C ILE A 19 0.49 11.89 -2.18
N TYR A 20 0.06 11.01 -1.30
CA TYR A 20 0.67 10.70 0.00
C TYR A 20 1.15 9.26 0.05
N ILE A 21 2.18 9.01 0.84
CA ILE A 21 2.66 7.66 1.17
C ILE A 21 2.77 7.49 2.67
N ILE A 22 2.23 6.41 3.18
CA ILE A 22 2.35 5.98 4.57
C ILE A 22 3.16 4.69 4.60
N PHE A 23 4.36 4.76 5.15
CA PHE A 23 5.18 3.61 5.45
C PHE A 23 4.76 3.02 6.77
N VAL A 24 4.63 1.70 6.83
CA VAL A 24 4.32 0.96 8.04
C VAL A 24 5.43 -0.04 8.30
N GLY A 25 6.10 0.11 9.40
CA GLY A 25 7.27 -0.69 9.71
C GLY A 25 8.57 -0.07 9.22
N LEU A 26 9.62 -0.69 9.66
CA LEU A 26 10.95 -0.14 9.63
C LEU A 26 11.74 -0.42 8.36
N GLY A 27 12.80 0.35 8.22
CA GLY A 27 14.03 -0.07 7.56
C GLY A 27 13.99 -0.04 6.06
N TYR A 28 12.94 0.48 5.44
CA TYR A 28 13.04 0.65 4.00
C TYR A 28 13.94 1.85 3.68
N PRO A 29 15.08 1.65 2.97
CA PRO A 29 16.05 2.73 2.71
C PRO A 29 15.47 3.95 2.02
N ARG A 30 14.37 3.74 1.27
CA ARG A 30 13.69 4.79 0.50
C ARG A 30 12.89 5.77 1.35
N TYR A 31 12.48 5.37 2.58
CA TYR A 31 11.75 6.28 3.47
C TYR A 31 12.47 7.62 3.69
N LYS A 32 13.77 7.57 3.97
CA LYS A 32 14.58 8.78 4.21
C LYS A 32 14.59 9.71 2.98
N GLU A 33 14.67 9.16 1.79
CA GLU A 33 14.65 9.90 0.53
C GLU A 33 13.29 10.57 0.30
N PHE A 34 12.19 9.84 0.50
CA PHE A 34 10.83 10.38 0.41
C PHE A 34 10.61 11.48 1.44
N LYS A 35 11.00 11.23 2.70
CA LYS A 35 10.85 12.19 3.81
C LYS A 35 11.62 13.48 3.57
N LYS A 36 12.82 13.39 3.01
CA LYS A 36 13.62 14.57 2.66
C LYS A 36 12.94 15.46 1.62
N LYS A 37 12.32 14.87 0.58
CA LYS A 37 11.73 15.64 -0.52
C LYS A 37 10.25 15.96 -0.33
N PHE A 38 9.50 15.09 0.33
CA PHE A 38 8.06 15.19 0.49
C PHE A 38 7.65 15.12 1.96
N SER A 39 8.28 15.92 2.81
CA SER A 39 8.22 15.82 4.28
C SER A 39 6.80 15.76 4.85
N THR A 40 5.88 16.59 4.33
CA THR A 40 4.49 16.66 4.78
C THR A 40 3.59 15.56 4.20
N ARG A 41 4.04 14.87 3.18
CA ARG A 41 3.30 13.85 2.44
C ARG A 41 3.90 12.44 2.57
N THR A 42 4.89 12.31 3.45
CA THR A 42 5.54 11.04 3.79
C THR A 42 5.41 10.82 5.29
N ILE A 43 4.61 9.84 5.65
CA ILE A 43 4.31 9.47 7.02
C ILE A 43 4.94 8.11 7.30
N ASN A 44 5.41 7.90 8.51
CA ASN A 44 5.81 6.58 9.00
C ASN A 44 5.13 6.36 10.35
N THR A 45 4.38 5.28 10.45
CA THR A 45 3.68 4.88 11.69
C THR A 45 4.41 3.79 12.44
N GLU A 46 5.64 3.45 12.01
CA GLU A 46 6.37 2.30 12.53
C GLU A 46 5.52 1.02 12.42
N ALA A 47 5.53 0.13 13.40
CA ALA A 47 4.76 -1.13 13.38
C ALA A 47 3.29 -0.94 13.83
N ALA A 48 2.62 0.12 13.36
CA ALA A 48 1.25 0.46 13.73
C ALA A 48 0.33 0.47 12.50
N GLU A 49 0.02 -0.72 11.97
CA GLU A 49 -0.77 -0.91 10.75
C GLU A 49 -2.18 -0.34 10.85
N GLN A 50 -2.83 -0.52 12.01
CA GLN A 50 -4.15 0.05 12.27
C GLN A 50 -4.11 1.58 12.14
N THR A 51 -3.21 2.24 12.86
CA THR A 51 -3.04 3.70 12.80
C THR A 51 -2.72 4.19 11.39
N ALA A 52 -1.91 3.43 10.65
CA ALA A 52 -1.57 3.77 9.26
C ALA A 52 -2.81 3.82 8.37
N LEU A 53 -3.69 2.82 8.49
CA LEU A 53 -4.90 2.77 7.67
C LEU A 53 -5.94 3.79 8.14
N ASP A 54 -6.05 4.08 9.44
CA ASP A 54 -6.95 5.12 9.95
C ASP A 54 -6.53 6.51 9.43
N ILE A 55 -5.23 6.82 9.42
CA ILE A 55 -4.69 8.03 8.81
C ILE A 55 -4.96 8.03 7.29
N ALA A 56 -4.77 6.90 6.62
CA ALA A 56 -5.03 6.80 5.18
C ALA A 56 -6.49 7.05 4.84
N VAL A 57 -7.41 6.53 5.63
CA VAL A 57 -8.86 6.78 5.51
C VAL A 57 -9.16 8.28 5.63
N GLY A 58 -8.69 8.93 6.70
CA GLY A 58 -8.90 10.35 6.93
C GLY A 58 -8.34 11.24 5.80
N LEU A 59 -7.15 10.94 5.32
CA LEU A 59 -6.55 11.64 4.18
C LEU A 59 -7.35 11.40 2.88
N SER A 60 -7.79 10.17 2.61
CA SER A 60 -8.59 9.85 1.43
C SER A 60 -9.94 10.55 1.46
N MET A 61 -10.61 10.62 2.62
CA MET A 61 -11.84 11.39 2.81
C MET A 61 -11.63 12.89 2.57
N SER A 62 -10.41 13.39 2.81
CA SER A 62 -10.02 14.79 2.49
C SER A 62 -9.59 14.98 1.02
N GLY A 63 -9.88 14.02 0.14
CA GLY A 63 -9.59 14.09 -1.29
C GLY A 63 -8.13 13.82 -1.67
N LYS A 64 -7.34 13.23 -0.77
CA LYS A 64 -5.95 12.86 -1.08
C LYS A 64 -5.87 11.44 -1.67
N ILE A 65 -4.85 11.23 -2.49
CA ILE A 65 -4.52 9.93 -3.07
C ILE A 65 -3.50 9.27 -2.15
N VAL A 66 -3.89 8.23 -1.44
CA VAL A 66 -3.05 7.66 -0.39
C VAL A 66 -2.60 6.26 -0.73
N PHE A 67 -1.29 6.09 -0.72
CA PHE A 67 -0.64 4.79 -0.76
C PHE A 67 -0.22 4.40 0.66
N THR A 68 -0.55 3.21 1.10
CA THR A 68 0.04 2.58 2.29
C THR A 68 1.00 1.49 1.87
N TYR A 69 2.04 1.24 2.65
CA TYR A 69 3.03 0.23 2.32
C TYR A 69 3.50 -0.52 3.56
N THR A 70 3.27 -1.83 3.58
CA THR A 70 3.76 -2.76 4.61
C THR A 70 4.04 -4.13 3.99
N ILE A 71 4.51 -5.08 4.78
CA ILE A 71 4.56 -6.49 4.39
C ILE A 71 3.13 -7.02 4.35
N THR A 72 2.79 -7.75 3.29
CA THR A 72 1.40 -8.13 2.94
C THR A 72 0.58 -8.66 4.13
N PRO A 73 0.99 -9.70 4.89
CA PRO A 73 0.17 -10.24 5.97
C PRO A 73 -0.06 -9.28 7.13
N PHE A 74 0.75 -8.24 7.27
CA PHE A 74 0.58 -7.30 8.38
C PHE A 74 -0.69 -6.44 8.26
N TYR A 75 -1.33 -6.41 7.10
CA TYR A 75 -2.65 -5.81 6.96
C TYR A 75 -3.72 -6.49 7.83
N TRP A 76 -3.51 -7.72 8.27
CA TRP A 76 -4.40 -8.37 9.24
C TRP A 76 -4.60 -7.56 10.52
N ARG A 77 -3.57 -6.83 10.97
CA ARG A 77 -3.65 -5.99 12.16
C ARG A 77 -4.62 -4.81 12.03
N ALA A 78 -5.02 -4.51 10.80
CA ALA A 78 -5.96 -3.43 10.47
C ALA A 78 -7.24 -3.96 9.80
N ALA A 79 -7.60 -5.22 10.03
CA ALA A 79 -8.71 -5.89 9.37
C ALA A 79 -10.05 -5.18 9.60
N GLU A 80 -10.26 -4.56 10.75
CA GLU A 80 -11.48 -3.81 11.05
C GLU A 80 -11.59 -2.56 10.18
N THR A 81 -10.53 -1.75 10.07
CA THR A 81 -10.49 -0.57 9.20
C THR A 81 -10.68 -0.97 7.73
N ILE A 82 -10.04 -2.06 7.29
CA ILE A 82 -10.22 -2.59 5.94
C ILE A 82 -11.68 -2.98 5.70
N ARG A 83 -12.30 -3.68 6.64
CA ARG A 83 -13.68 -4.15 6.54
C ARG A 83 -14.67 -3.00 6.52
N ASN A 84 -14.59 -2.09 7.47
CA ASN A 84 -15.62 -1.07 7.72
C ASN A 84 -15.45 0.12 6.76
N TYR A 85 -14.29 0.73 6.72
CA TYR A 85 -14.09 1.97 5.96
C TYR A 85 -13.65 1.73 4.50
N ILE A 86 -12.63 0.89 4.31
CA ILE A 86 -12.06 0.72 2.97
C ILE A 86 -12.99 -0.11 2.09
N SER A 87 -13.53 -1.23 2.62
CA SER A 87 -14.44 -2.10 1.87
C SER A 87 -15.88 -1.60 1.88
N HIS A 88 -16.51 -1.45 3.05
CA HIS A 88 -17.93 -1.13 3.15
C HIS A 88 -18.23 0.29 2.67
N GLU A 89 -17.51 1.29 3.17
CA GLU A 89 -17.67 2.70 2.79
C GLU A 89 -16.97 3.06 1.46
N GLN A 90 -16.28 2.13 0.86
CA GLN A 90 -15.55 2.30 -0.42
C GLN A 90 -14.56 3.47 -0.41
N ILE A 91 -13.90 3.73 0.73
CA ILE A 91 -12.90 4.80 0.84
C ILE A 91 -11.65 4.43 0.05
N PRO A 92 -11.19 5.27 -0.90
CA PRO A 92 -10.20 4.90 -1.91
C PRO A 92 -8.75 4.94 -1.39
N VAL A 93 -8.40 4.00 -0.54
CA VAL A 93 -7.01 3.77 -0.11
C VAL A 93 -6.34 2.76 -1.04
N ILE A 94 -5.13 3.05 -1.49
CA ILE A 94 -4.31 2.13 -2.29
C ILE A 94 -3.36 1.40 -1.34
N MET A 95 -3.72 0.19 -0.96
CA MET A 95 -2.93 -0.67 -0.07
C MET A 95 -1.86 -1.42 -0.88
N CYS A 96 -0.59 -1.25 -0.53
CA CYS A 96 0.55 -1.88 -1.21
C CYS A 96 1.20 -2.91 -0.29
N GLY A 97 1.01 -4.19 -0.60
CA GLY A 97 1.60 -5.28 0.15
C GLY A 97 2.95 -5.72 -0.44
N ALA A 98 4.00 -5.73 0.37
CA ALA A 98 5.30 -6.28 0.01
C ALA A 98 5.35 -7.77 0.29
N GLY A 99 5.78 -8.55 -0.69
CA GLY A 99 5.74 -10.00 -0.67
C GLY A 99 4.42 -10.55 -1.19
N ARG A 100 4.52 -11.54 -2.06
CA ARG A 100 3.42 -12.27 -2.68
C ARG A 100 3.64 -13.75 -2.46
N ASP A 101 2.55 -14.47 -2.24
CA ASP A 101 2.60 -15.91 -2.04
C ASP A 101 3.68 -16.28 -1.00
N ASN A 102 4.65 -17.08 -1.39
CA ASN A 102 5.75 -17.57 -0.56
C ASN A 102 7.06 -16.80 -0.74
N ASP A 103 7.02 -15.53 -1.13
CA ASP A 103 8.22 -14.72 -1.38
C ASP A 103 9.19 -14.66 -0.17
N TYR A 104 8.69 -14.88 1.03
CA TYR A 104 9.47 -14.88 2.30
C TYR A 104 9.70 -16.27 2.90
N SER A 105 9.35 -17.35 2.19
CA SER A 105 9.41 -18.72 2.73
C SER A 105 10.79 -19.16 3.27
N LYS A 106 11.87 -18.57 2.75
CA LYS A 106 13.24 -18.88 3.18
C LYS A 106 13.68 -18.13 4.45
N GLU A 107 13.02 -17.02 4.78
CA GLU A 107 13.37 -16.19 5.93
C GLU A 107 12.41 -16.44 7.10
N ASP A 108 11.13 -16.21 6.86
CA ASP A 108 10.06 -16.36 7.84
C ASP A 108 8.74 -16.64 7.12
N GLY A 109 8.63 -17.85 6.59
CA GLY A 109 7.44 -18.25 5.81
C GLY A 109 6.15 -18.27 6.62
N TYR A 110 6.23 -18.46 7.93
CA TYR A 110 5.04 -18.52 8.78
C TYR A 110 4.39 -17.15 8.99
N SER A 111 5.15 -16.17 9.46
CA SER A 111 4.60 -14.84 9.76
C SER A 111 4.48 -13.93 8.53
N HIS A 112 5.07 -14.32 7.40
CA HIS A 112 5.11 -13.55 6.17
C HIS A 112 4.39 -14.22 5.01
N ASP A 113 3.61 -15.26 5.26
CA ASP A 113 2.71 -15.85 4.25
C ASP A 113 1.67 -14.79 3.85
N ALA A 114 1.53 -14.61 2.53
CA ALA A 114 0.67 -13.57 1.97
C ALA A 114 -0.65 -14.09 1.40
N THR A 115 -0.86 -15.40 1.40
CA THR A 115 -1.99 -16.04 0.70
C THR A 115 -3.33 -15.71 1.32
N ASP A 116 -3.41 -15.65 2.64
CA ASP A 116 -4.63 -15.39 3.39
C ASP A 116 -5.12 -13.94 3.25
N ILE A 117 -4.20 -12.97 3.25
CA ILE A 117 -4.59 -11.55 3.10
C ILE A 117 -5.13 -11.26 1.69
N GLN A 118 -4.64 -11.95 0.68
CA GLN A 118 -5.19 -11.85 -0.67
C GLN A 118 -6.64 -12.34 -0.70
N SER A 119 -6.92 -13.43 0.01
CA SER A 119 -8.28 -13.97 0.16
C SER A 119 -9.18 -13.00 0.91
N LEU A 120 -8.70 -12.38 2.00
CA LEU A 120 -9.45 -11.36 2.75
C LEU A 120 -9.84 -10.18 1.83
N MET A 121 -8.90 -9.67 1.04
CA MET A 121 -9.18 -8.55 0.13
C MET A 121 -10.23 -8.93 -0.92
N ALA A 122 -10.13 -10.13 -1.48
CA ALA A 122 -11.09 -10.63 -2.47
C ALA A 122 -12.49 -10.80 -1.87
N ILE A 123 -12.59 -11.42 -0.68
CA ILE A 123 -13.87 -11.60 0.04
C ILE A 123 -14.53 -10.24 0.34
N LYS A 124 -13.72 -9.22 0.61
CA LYS A 124 -14.24 -7.87 0.89
C LYS A 124 -14.50 -7.04 -0.38
N GLY A 125 -14.40 -7.63 -1.56
CA GLY A 125 -14.65 -6.94 -2.82
C GLY A 125 -13.66 -5.85 -3.15
N ILE A 126 -12.46 -5.89 -2.55
CA ILE A 126 -11.38 -4.96 -2.85
C ILE A 126 -10.61 -5.46 -4.06
N PRO A 127 -10.56 -4.72 -5.17
CA PRO A 127 -9.81 -5.13 -6.35
C PRO A 127 -8.33 -5.37 -6.04
N CYS A 128 -7.86 -6.59 -6.35
CA CYS A 128 -6.47 -6.99 -6.15
C CYS A 128 -5.72 -6.99 -7.47
N PHE A 129 -4.51 -6.43 -7.47
CA PHE A 129 -3.66 -6.34 -8.65
C PHE A 129 -2.29 -6.94 -8.39
N PHE A 130 -1.82 -7.79 -9.30
CA PHE A 130 -0.63 -8.61 -9.19
C PHE A 130 0.35 -8.37 -10.35
N PRO A 131 0.91 -7.17 -10.50
CA PRO A 131 1.81 -6.89 -11.61
C PRO A 131 3.09 -7.72 -11.52
N ASP A 132 3.49 -8.33 -12.64
CA ASP A 132 4.71 -9.14 -12.74
C ASP A 132 5.80 -8.41 -13.54
N THR A 133 5.44 -7.40 -14.31
CA THR A 133 6.37 -6.59 -15.07
C THR A 133 6.39 -5.13 -14.62
N LYS A 134 7.50 -4.46 -14.90
CA LYS A 134 7.66 -3.02 -14.70
C LYS A 134 6.60 -2.20 -15.44
N GLN A 135 6.20 -2.64 -16.62
CA GLN A 135 5.23 -1.94 -17.46
C GLN A 135 3.82 -2.05 -16.86
N GLU A 136 3.42 -3.26 -16.45
CA GLU A 136 2.14 -3.51 -15.77
C GLU A 136 2.03 -2.70 -14.48
N LEU A 137 3.07 -2.73 -13.63
CA LEU A 137 3.08 -1.96 -12.39
C LEU A 137 2.86 -0.46 -12.65
N ARG A 138 3.62 0.12 -13.58
CA ARG A 138 3.50 1.54 -13.91
C ARG A 138 2.14 1.89 -14.52
N LYS A 139 1.60 1.02 -15.38
CA LYS A 139 0.26 1.18 -15.96
C LYS A 139 -0.77 1.18 -14.84
N LYS A 140 -0.72 0.17 -13.97
CA LYS A 140 -1.67 0.04 -12.86
C LYS A 140 -1.61 1.21 -11.90
N MET A 141 -0.43 1.65 -11.48
CA MET A 141 -0.30 2.82 -10.61
C MET A 141 -0.91 4.10 -11.23
N ARG A 142 -0.75 4.31 -12.55
CA ARG A 142 -1.41 5.44 -13.25
C ARG A 142 -2.93 5.33 -13.27
N GLU A 143 -3.45 4.12 -13.41
CA GLU A 143 -4.89 3.87 -13.36
C GLU A 143 -5.45 4.14 -11.96
N LEU A 144 -4.78 3.63 -10.92
CA LEU A 144 -5.23 3.75 -9.53
C LEU A 144 -5.27 5.20 -9.04
N ILE A 145 -4.32 6.04 -9.42
CA ILE A 145 -4.35 7.46 -9.04
C ILE A 145 -5.46 8.26 -9.73
N LYS A 146 -6.08 7.71 -10.78
CA LYS A 146 -7.22 8.33 -11.48
C LYS A 146 -8.56 7.79 -11.00
N LYS A 147 -8.56 6.60 -10.41
CA LYS A 147 -9.75 5.93 -9.92
C LYS A 147 -9.90 6.17 -8.42
N THR A 148 -11.08 6.62 -8.03
CA THR A 148 -11.42 6.80 -6.61
C THR A 148 -12.06 5.52 -6.05
N ILE A 149 -11.31 4.41 -6.08
CA ILE A 149 -11.74 3.11 -5.55
C ILE A 149 -10.67 2.52 -4.64
N PRO A 150 -11.06 1.81 -3.57
CA PRO A 150 -10.12 1.05 -2.76
C PRO A 150 -9.40 0.01 -3.62
N SER A 151 -8.14 -0.27 -3.31
CA SER A 151 -7.36 -1.19 -4.13
C SER A 151 -6.25 -1.85 -3.32
N PHE A 152 -5.96 -3.10 -3.63
CA PHE A 152 -4.80 -3.81 -3.13
C PHE A 152 -3.80 -4.08 -4.26
N LEU A 153 -2.56 -3.63 -4.08
CA LEU A 153 -1.47 -3.79 -5.02
C LEU A 153 -0.41 -4.72 -4.42
N SER A 154 -0.36 -5.95 -4.88
CA SER A 154 0.58 -6.96 -4.41
C SER A 154 1.93 -6.84 -5.14
N LEU A 155 2.99 -6.63 -4.40
CA LEU A 155 4.33 -6.42 -4.92
C LEU A 155 5.23 -7.61 -4.58
N ARG A 156 5.78 -8.28 -5.60
CA ARG A 156 6.84 -9.27 -5.36
C ARG A 156 8.07 -8.62 -4.70
N ARG A 157 8.75 -9.43 -3.92
CA ARG A 157 9.98 -9.07 -3.22
C ARG A 157 11.11 -8.62 -4.17
#